data_6ea9fb5ac734a7a891813861e94a8fa3
#
_entry.id   6ea9fb5ac734a7a891813861e94a8fa3
#
_cell.length_a   1.000
_cell.length_b   1.000
_cell.length_c   1.000
_cell.angle_alpha   90.00
_cell.angle_beta   90.00
_cell.angle_gamma   90.00
#
_symmetry.space_group_name_H-M   'P 1'
#
loop_
_entity.id
_entity.type
_entity.pdbx_description
1 polymer ?
#
loop_
_entity_poly.entity_id
_entity_poly.type
_entity_poly.pdbx_seq_one_letter_code
_entity_poly.pdbx_strand_id
1 'polypeptide(L)'
;MVWPSAVINILDAENAAISGAGTLDCRGKIFWDKYWTMRKDYEKRKLRWIVDYDCKRVRGMLISNSRHITLKDFTLMRTGFWGCQVLYSDQCTLNGLKINNNVGGHGPSTDGIDIDSSTNILIENCEVDCNDDNICLKAGRDADGLRVNRPTENIIVRGCIARKGAGLITCGSETSGCIRNVLGYNLQAYGTSSTLRLKSAMNRGGCLLYTSPSPRDTERSR
;
A
#
# COMPACT_ATOMS: atom_id res chain seq x y z
N MET A 1 18.78 2.45 5.31
CA MET A 1 18.15 3.80 5.27
C MET A 1 17.09 3.86 6.36
N VAL A 2 17.15 4.83 7.27
CA VAL A 2 16.11 5.00 8.28
C VAL A 2 14.99 5.86 7.68
N TRP A 3 13.82 5.28 7.54
CA TRP A 3 12.63 6.02 7.16
C TRP A 3 12.00 6.70 8.37
N PRO A 4 11.39 7.88 8.21
CA PRO A 4 10.62 8.48 9.29
C PRO A 4 9.51 7.55 9.77
N SER A 5 9.20 7.60 11.06
CA SER A 5 8.04 6.95 11.63
C SER A 5 6.75 7.42 10.96
N ALA A 6 5.66 6.72 11.21
CA ALA A 6 4.33 7.18 10.81
C ALA A 6 3.77 8.20 11.84
N VAL A 7 2.68 8.87 11.48
CA VAL A 7 1.92 9.72 12.43
C VAL A 7 1.39 8.86 13.57
N ILE A 8 0.88 7.66 13.26
CA ILE A 8 0.52 6.65 14.25
C ILE A 8 1.36 5.41 14.03
N ASN A 9 1.95 4.89 15.09
CA ASN A 9 2.76 3.68 15.08
C ASN A 9 2.18 2.65 16.05
N ILE A 10 1.93 1.44 15.56
CA ILE A 10 1.56 0.26 16.35
C ILE A 10 2.71 -0.72 16.17
N LEU A 11 3.54 -0.85 17.17
CA LEU A 11 4.79 -1.60 17.10
C LEU A 11 4.81 -2.69 18.18
N ASP A 12 5.21 -3.91 17.79
CA ASP A 12 5.35 -5.03 18.72
C ASP A 12 4.11 -5.25 19.59
N ALA A 13 2.91 -5.02 19.01
CA ALA A 13 1.65 -5.03 19.73
C ALA A 13 0.82 -6.27 19.39
N GLU A 14 0.02 -6.69 20.35
CA GLU A 14 -0.94 -7.76 20.17
C GLU A 14 -2.33 -7.36 20.71
N ASN A 15 -3.40 -7.83 20.02
CA ASN A 15 -4.78 -7.60 20.43
C ASN A 15 -5.13 -6.11 20.62
N ALA A 16 -4.73 -5.26 19.67
CA ALA A 16 -5.00 -3.83 19.72
C ALA A 16 -5.94 -3.38 18.58
N ALA A 17 -6.70 -2.33 18.83
CA ALA A 17 -7.62 -1.78 17.86
C ALA A 17 -7.66 -0.25 17.87
N ILE A 18 -7.88 0.33 16.68
CA ILE A 18 -8.28 1.72 16.50
C ILE A 18 -9.61 1.69 15.75
N SER A 19 -10.65 2.28 16.33
CA SER A 19 -11.98 2.30 15.71
C SER A 19 -12.73 3.59 15.99
N GLY A 20 -13.72 3.89 15.14
CA GLY A 20 -14.61 5.03 15.31
C GLY A 20 -14.68 5.93 14.07
N ALA A 21 -15.73 6.74 13.99
CA ALA A 21 -16.04 7.58 12.81
C ALA A 21 -15.20 8.87 12.69
N GLY A 22 -14.08 8.96 13.39
CA GLY A 22 -13.21 10.15 13.39
C GLY A 22 -12.38 10.30 12.12
N THR A 23 -11.69 11.43 12.02
CA THR A 23 -10.75 11.73 10.92
C THR A 23 -9.36 11.99 11.47
N LEU A 24 -8.39 11.25 10.96
CA LEU A 24 -6.96 11.50 11.14
C LEU A 24 -6.43 12.24 9.92
N ASP A 25 -6.22 13.53 10.07
CA ASP A 25 -5.61 14.37 9.05
C ASP A 25 -4.09 14.50 9.30
N CYS A 26 -3.29 13.89 8.45
CA CYS A 26 -1.85 13.88 8.58
C CYS A 26 -1.17 15.16 8.08
N ARG A 27 -1.93 16.12 7.55
CA ARG A 27 -1.45 17.44 7.07
C ARG A 27 -0.25 17.33 6.10
N GLY A 28 -0.21 16.27 5.29
CA GLY A 28 0.93 15.88 4.45
C GLY A 28 1.31 16.85 3.34
N LYS A 29 0.47 17.85 3.05
CA LYS A 29 0.71 18.82 1.97
C LYS A 29 2.07 19.51 2.07
N ILE A 30 2.58 19.76 3.27
CA ILE A 30 3.92 20.36 3.47
C ILE A 30 5.04 19.48 2.87
N PHE A 31 4.87 18.15 2.95
CA PHE A 31 5.80 17.20 2.34
C PHE A 31 5.60 17.12 0.82
N TRP A 32 4.36 17.24 0.32
CA TRP A 32 4.06 17.20 -1.11
C TRP A 32 4.67 18.39 -1.84
N ASP A 33 4.47 19.60 -1.31
CA ASP A 33 5.00 20.83 -1.91
C ASP A 33 6.54 20.80 -1.97
N LYS A 34 7.19 20.32 -0.90
CA LYS A 34 8.64 20.12 -0.87
C LYS A 34 9.07 19.10 -1.92
N TYR A 35 8.41 17.94 -1.98
CA TYR A 35 8.74 16.89 -2.94
C TYR A 35 8.63 17.37 -4.38
N TRP A 36 7.51 17.99 -4.76
CA TRP A 36 7.30 18.45 -6.13
C TRP A 36 8.30 19.54 -6.53
N THR A 37 8.70 20.39 -5.61
CA THR A 37 9.75 21.39 -5.83
C THR A 37 11.10 20.71 -6.10
N MET A 38 11.49 19.79 -5.23
CA MET A 38 12.72 19.01 -5.40
C MET A 38 12.71 18.21 -6.69
N ARG A 39 11.59 17.54 -6.99
CA ARG A 39 11.47 16.68 -8.16
C ARG A 39 11.74 17.44 -9.47
N LYS A 40 11.23 18.65 -9.60
CA LYS A 40 11.48 19.50 -10.80
C LYS A 40 12.99 19.76 -11.03
N ASP A 41 13.75 19.94 -9.97
CA ASP A 41 15.21 20.10 -10.06
C ASP A 41 15.92 18.77 -10.37
N TYR A 42 15.55 17.71 -9.67
CA TYR A 42 16.14 16.38 -9.85
C TYR A 42 15.87 15.79 -11.23
N GLU A 43 14.71 16.03 -11.83
CA GLU A 43 14.41 15.61 -13.19
C GLU A 43 15.32 16.30 -14.22
N LYS A 44 15.60 17.60 -14.09
CA LYS A 44 16.55 18.33 -14.93
C LYS A 44 17.96 17.72 -14.85
N ARG A 45 18.33 17.23 -13.67
CA ARG A 45 19.63 16.60 -13.40
C ARG A 45 19.65 15.10 -13.73
N LYS A 46 18.58 14.53 -14.30
CA LYS A 46 18.40 13.08 -14.57
C LYS A 46 18.47 12.19 -13.32
N LEU A 47 18.12 12.75 -12.16
CA LEU A 47 18.13 12.08 -10.85
C LEU A 47 16.71 11.81 -10.33
N ARG A 48 15.74 11.56 -11.23
CA ARG A 48 14.30 11.42 -10.91
C ARG A 48 14.01 10.55 -9.67
N TRP A 49 14.70 9.43 -9.57
CA TRP A 49 14.42 8.46 -8.49
C TRP A 49 15.13 8.78 -7.18
N ILE A 50 16.14 9.61 -7.19
CA ILE A 50 16.89 9.98 -5.98
C ILE A 50 16.07 10.88 -5.08
N VAL A 51 15.17 11.69 -5.62
CA VAL A 51 14.27 12.55 -4.83
C VAL A 51 13.44 11.76 -3.81
N ASP A 52 13.06 10.53 -4.12
CA ASP A 52 12.29 9.69 -3.22
C ASP A 52 13.09 9.30 -1.95
N TYR A 53 14.41 9.26 -2.05
CA TYR A 53 15.31 8.98 -0.93
C TYR A 53 15.68 10.24 -0.13
N ASP A 54 15.83 11.37 -0.80
CA ASP A 54 16.30 12.62 -0.19
C ASP A 54 15.15 13.41 0.43
N CYS A 55 13.97 13.38 -0.15
CA CYS A 55 12.78 14.00 0.41
C CYS A 55 12.10 13.07 1.43
N LYS A 56 12.49 13.18 2.69
CA LYS A 56 11.88 12.41 3.78
C LYS A 56 10.43 12.83 3.98
N ARG A 57 9.53 11.86 3.97
CA ARG A 57 8.08 12.04 4.11
C ARG A 57 7.54 11.05 5.14
N VAL A 58 6.50 11.43 5.86
CA VAL A 58 5.94 10.63 6.96
C VAL A 58 4.75 9.83 6.47
N ARG A 59 4.68 8.54 6.82
CA ARG A 59 3.51 7.69 6.59
C ARG A 59 2.33 8.14 7.45
N GLY A 60 1.12 7.80 7.04
CA GLY A 60 -0.06 7.98 7.90
C GLY A 60 -0.01 7.06 9.11
N MET A 61 -0.02 5.75 8.86
CA MET A 61 0.00 4.72 9.89
C MET A 61 1.02 3.63 9.56
N LEU A 62 1.63 3.08 10.60
CA LEU A 62 2.49 1.90 10.52
C LEU A 62 2.09 0.90 11.59
N ILE A 63 1.72 -0.30 11.16
CA ILE A 63 1.60 -1.49 12.00
C ILE A 63 2.84 -2.33 11.70
N SER A 64 3.66 -2.63 12.69
CA SER A 64 4.89 -3.40 12.47
C SER A 64 5.10 -4.43 13.57
N ASN A 65 5.51 -5.65 13.14
CA ASN A 65 5.80 -6.76 14.03
C ASN A 65 4.68 -7.02 15.06
N SER A 66 3.43 -6.92 14.60
CA SER A 66 2.24 -6.93 15.44
C SER A 66 1.26 -8.02 15.03
N ARG A 67 0.32 -8.36 15.91
CA ARG A 67 -0.61 -9.45 15.69
C ARG A 67 -2.00 -9.11 16.22
N HIS A 68 -3.06 -9.62 15.55
CA HIS A 68 -4.46 -9.36 15.93
C HIS A 68 -4.79 -7.87 16.05
N ILE A 69 -4.38 -7.08 15.03
CA ILE A 69 -4.64 -5.65 15.01
C ILE A 69 -5.89 -5.36 14.17
N THR A 70 -6.77 -4.53 14.68
CA THR A 70 -7.97 -4.08 13.96
C THR A 70 -7.96 -2.57 13.78
N LEU A 71 -8.07 -2.12 12.51
CA LEU A 71 -8.35 -0.72 12.15
C LEU A 71 -9.76 -0.65 11.57
N LYS A 72 -10.63 0.23 12.12
CA LYS A 72 -12.04 0.21 11.73
C LYS A 72 -12.73 1.57 11.73
N ASP A 73 -13.48 1.83 10.63
CA ASP A 73 -14.50 2.89 10.51
C ASP A 73 -14.02 4.34 10.67
N PHE A 74 -12.77 4.65 10.36
CA PHE A 74 -12.26 6.04 10.41
C PHE A 74 -11.75 6.52 9.05
N THR A 75 -11.56 7.82 8.94
CA THR A 75 -10.96 8.47 7.78
C THR A 75 -9.49 8.79 8.04
N LEU A 76 -8.62 8.36 7.13
CA LEU A 76 -7.22 8.77 7.08
C LEU A 76 -7.03 9.68 5.87
N MET A 77 -6.46 10.86 6.05
CA MET A 77 -6.32 11.78 4.94
C MET A 77 -5.01 12.56 4.93
N ARG A 78 -4.62 12.98 3.73
CA ARG A 78 -3.44 13.83 3.46
C ARG A 78 -2.17 13.30 4.11
N THR A 79 -1.85 12.03 3.89
CA THR A 79 -0.59 11.43 4.36
C THR A 79 0.59 12.01 3.59
N GLY A 80 1.74 12.13 4.22
CA GLY A 80 2.94 12.65 3.57
C GLY A 80 3.58 11.66 2.59
N PHE A 81 3.32 10.38 2.81
CA PHE A 81 3.80 9.22 2.07
C PHE A 81 2.71 8.12 2.14
N TRP A 82 3.04 6.85 2.09
CA TRP A 82 2.08 5.74 2.19
C TRP A 82 1.04 5.95 3.29
N GLY A 83 -0.20 5.62 2.99
CA GLY A 83 -1.33 5.81 3.90
C GLY A 83 -1.24 4.93 5.13
N CYS A 84 -1.52 3.64 4.97
CA CYS A 84 -1.45 2.66 6.05
C CYS A 84 -0.55 1.50 5.63
N GLN A 85 0.55 1.30 6.32
CA GLN A 85 1.46 0.17 6.09
C GLN A 85 1.30 -0.89 7.18
N VAL A 86 1.13 -2.15 6.76
CA VAL A 86 1.19 -3.34 7.62
C VAL A 86 2.45 -4.11 7.25
N LEU A 87 3.42 -4.13 8.15
CA LEU A 87 4.76 -4.67 7.95
C LEU A 87 5.05 -5.78 8.96
N TYR A 88 5.52 -6.93 8.49
CA TYR A 88 5.93 -8.06 9.35
C TYR A 88 4.88 -8.48 10.39
N SER A 89 3.60 -8.34 10.05
CA SER A 89 2.49 -8.54 10.96
C SER A 89 1.60 -9.70 10.53
N ASP A 90 0.78 -10.18 11.45
CA ASP A 90 -0.09 -11.33 11.23
C ASP A 90 -1.50 -11.07 11.78
N GLN A 91 -2.52 -11.65 11.13
CA GLN A 91 -3.92 -11.59 11.58
C GLN A 91 -4.42 -10.16 11.82
N CYS A 92 -4.23 -9.27 10.84
CA CYS A 92 -4.72 -7.89 10.92
C CYS A 92 -5.98 -7.70 10.06
N THR A 93 -6.90 -6.88 10.56
CA THR A 93 -8.14 -6.52 9.86
C THR A 93 -8.21 -5.00 9.66
N LEU A 94 -8.42 -4.58 8.40
CA LEU A 94 -8.68 -3.20 8.00
C LEU A 94 -10.09 -3.16 7.42
N ASN A 95 -11.05 -2.57 8.13
CA ASN A 95 -12.45 -2.59 7.76
C ASN A 95 -13.04 -1.18 7.77
N GLY A 96 -13.76 -0.83 6.69
CA GLY A 96 -14.51 0.43 6.62
C GLY A 96 -13.63 1.69 6.63
N LEU A 97 -12.35 1.59 6.30
CA LEU A 97 -11.46 2.74 6.25
C LEU A 97 -11.77 3.59 5.02
N LYS A 98 -11.77 4.91 5.20
CA LYS A 98 -11.77 5.88 4.12
C LYS A 98 -10.39 6.52 4.05
N ILE A 99 -9.65 6.26 2.97
CA ILE A 99 -8.33 6.86 2.77
C ILE A 99 -8.43 7.90 1.66
N ASN A 100 -8.17 9.16 2.00
CA ASN A 100 -8.33 10.28 1.08
C ASN A 100 -7.04 11.14 1.03
N ASN A 101 -6.15 10.76 0.14
CA ASN A 101 -4.82 11.34 0.01
C ASN A 101 -4.70 12.40 -1.09
N ASN A 102 -5.81 12.76 -1.77
CA ASN A 102 -5.80 13.76 -2.82
C ASN A 102 -6.50 15.08 -2.43
N VAL A 103 -6.89 15.25 -1.18
CA VAL A 103 -7.57 16.45 -0.70
C VAL A 103 -6.63 17.66 -0.68
N GLY A 104 -6.95 18.67 -1.47
CA GLY A 104 -6.22 19.94 -1.53
C GLY A 104 -4.84 19.85 -2.19
N GLY A 105 -4.60 18.80 -3.00
CA GLY A 105 -3.35 18.65 -3.72
C GLY A 105 -3.16 17.27 -4.30
N HIS A 106 -1.92 16.99 -4.68
CA HIS A 106 -1.49 15.76 -5.34
C HIS A 106 -0.31 15.17 -4.55
N GLY A 107 -0.60 14.21 -3.69
CA GLY A 107 0.39 13.62 -2.78
C GLY A 107 1.27 12.59 -3.50
N PRO A 108 2.59 12.77 -3.56
CA PRO A 108 3.50 11.83 -4.24
C PRO A 108 3.68 10.56 -3.43
N SER A 109 3.56 9.40 -4.08
CA SER A 109 3.69 8.07 -3.43
C SER A 109 2.80 7.96 -2.17
N THR A 110 1.56 8.41 -2.29
CA THR A 110 0.57 8.31 -1.22
C THR A 110 -0.32 7.11 -1.47
N ASP A 111 0.29 5.93 -1.54
CA ASP A 111 -0.40 4.65 -1.61
C ASP A 111 -1.47 4.57 -0.51
N GLY A 112 -2.55 3.86 -0.73
CA GLY A 112 -3.62 3.74 0.26
C GLY A 112 -3.26 2.79 1.40
N ILE A 113 -3.22 1.50 1.09
CA ILE A 113 -2.91 0.43 2.03
C ILE A 113 -1.77 -0.41 1.46
N ASP A 114 -0.68 -0.51 2.20
CA ASP A 114 0.49 -1.33 1.85
C ASP A 114 0.61 -2.52 2.80
N ILE A 115 0.52 -3.72 2.28
CA ILE A 115 0.77 -4.95 3.03
C ILE A 115 2.14 -5.46 2.63
N ASP A 116 3.08 -5.52 3.56
CA ASP A 116 4.47 -5.89 3.29
C ASP A 116 4.93 -7.02 4.21
N SER A 117 5.34 -8.13 3.63
CA SER A 117 5.91 -9.27 4.38
C SER A 117 5.03 -9.71 5.55
N SER A 118 3.71 -9.70 5.33
CA SER A 118 2.69 -9.93 6.35
C SER A 118 1.69 -11.01 5.93
N THR A 119 1.05 -11.65 6.88
CA THR A 119 0.22 -12.84 6.63
C THR A 119 -1.16 -12.73 7.26
N ASN A 120 -2.15 -13.44 6.68
CA ASN A 120 -3.52 -13.52 7.21
C ASN A 120 -4.18 -12.14 7.38
N ILE A 121 -4.18 -11.34 6.32
CA ILE A 121 -4.70 -9.97 6.34
C ILE A 121 -6.07 -9.91 5.65
N LEU A 122 -7.03 -9.28 6.33
CA LEU A 122 -8.34 -8.96 5.78
C LEU A 122 -8.45 -7.44 5.55
N ILE A 123 -8.74 -7.06 4.31
CA ILE A 123 -9.06 -5.68 3.92
C ILE A 123 -10.48 -5.71 3.36
N GLU A 124 -11.40 -5.03 4.03
CA GLU A 124 -12.79 -5.07 3.62
C GLU A 124 -13.51 -3.72 3.76
N ASN A 125 -14.45 -3.48 2.84
CA ASN A 125 -15.31 -2.29 2.85
C ASN A 125 -14.55 -0.96 2.90
N CYS A 126 -13.30 -0.93 2.42
CA CYS A 126 -12.48 0.27 2.40
C CYS A 126 -12.70 1.08 1.12
N GLU A 127 -12.64 2.39 1.25
CA GLU A 127 -12.69 3.32 0.13
C GLU A 127 -11.38 4.11 0.07
N VAL A 128 -10.70 4.07 -1.09
CA VAL A 128 -9.38 4.68 -1.25
C VAL A 128 -9.36 5.65 -2.42
N ASP A 129 -8.93 6.87 -2.15
CA ASP A 129 -8.60 7.92 -3.12
C ASP A 129 -7.16 8.38 -2.87
N CYS A 130 -6.23 7.95 -3.71
CA CYS A 130 -4.80 8.18 -3.51
C CYS A 130 -4.11 8.56 -4.84
N ASN A 131 -2.79 8.80 -4.76
CA ASN A 131 -2.01 9.21 -5.93
C ASN A 131 -1.02 8.13 -6.43
N ASP A 132 -1.00 6.99 -5.81
CA ASP A 132 -0.24 5.81 -6.25
C ASP A 132 -1.13 4.57 -6.11
N ASP A 133 -0.62 3.41 -5.76
CA ASP A 133 -1.39 2.18 -5.66
C ASP A 133 -2.43 2.23 -4.51
N ASN A 134 -3.66 1.77 -4.73
CA ASN A 134 -4.71 1.83 -3.72
C ASN A 134 -4.51 0.78 -2.63
N ILE A 135 -4.39 -0.49 -3.03
CA ILE A 135 -4.03 -1.61 -2.16
C ILE A 135 -2.81 -2.27 -2.77
N CYS A 136 -1.68 -2.16 -2.09
CA CYS A 136 -0.40 -2.61 -2.59
C CYS A 136 0.16 -3.76 -1.74
N LEU A 137 0.49 -4.86 -2.37
CA LEU A 137 1.10 -6.02 -1.73
C LEU A 137 2.59 -6.03 -2.05
N LYS A 138 3.39 -6.07 -1.02
CA LYS A 138 4.86 -6.02 -1.07
C LYS A 138 5.45 -7.15 -0.22
N ALA A 139 6.65 -7.58 -0.51
CA ALA A 139 7.34 -8.64 0.23
C ALA A 139 8.85 -8.38 0.29
N GLY A 140 9.21 -7.20 0.75
CA GLY A 140 10.61 -6.78 0.86
C GLY A 140 11.29 -6.49 -0.47
N ARG A 141 12.42 -5.81 -0.41
CA ARG A 141 13.10 -5.22 -1.55
C ARG A 141 14.55 -5.70 -1.69
N ASP A 142 14.90 -6.17 -2.90
CA ASP A 142 16.26 -6.49 -3.33
C ASP A 142 16.96 -7.47 -2.35
N ALA A 143 18.25 -7.33 -2.16
CA ALA A 143 19.04 -8.21 -1.29
C ALA A 143 18.54 -8.25 0.16
N ASP A 144 18.02 -7.15 0.69
CA ASP A 144 17.45 -7.13 2.05
C ASP A 144 16.16 -7.94 2.14
N GLY A 145 15.28 -7.80 1.15
CA GLY A 145 14.06 -8.59 1.07
C GLY A 145 14.34 -10.10 0.90
N LEU A 146 15.35 -10.44 0.11
CA LEU A 146 15.80 -11.82 -0.05
C LEU A 146 16.42 -12.38 1.26
N ARG A 147 17.17 -11.57 1.99
CA ARG A 147 17.74 -11.94 3.29
C ARG A 147 16.67 -12.20 4.34
N VAL A 148 15.65 -11.32 4.41
CA VAL A 148 14.52 -11.46 5.33
C VAL A 148 13.64 -12.65 4.93
N ASN A 149 13.43 -12.83 3.62
CA ASN A 149 12.69 -13.95 3.02
C ASN A 149 11.34 -14.22 3.67
N ARG A 150 10.56 -13.16 3.85
CA ARG A 150 9.23 -13.23 4.48
C ARG A 150 8.15 -12.88 3.45
N PRO A 151 7.24 -13.81 3.14
CA PRO A 151 6.22 -13.57 2.12
C PRO A 151 5.09 -12.66 2.61
N THR A 152 4.36 -12.11 1.64
CA THR A 152 3.00 -11.61 1.84
C THR A 152 2.04 -12.67 1.34
N GLU A 153 1.23 -13.24 2.23
CA GLU A 153 0.36 -14.36 1.90
C GLU A 153 -0.94 -14.42 2.72
N ASN A 154 -1.92 -15.14 2.18
CA ASN A 154 -3.25 -15.27 2.76
C ASN A 154 -3.94 -13.91 2.93
N ILE A 155 -4.05 -13.18 1.84
CA ILE A 155 -4.63 -11.83 1.82
C ILE A 155 -6.03 -11.90 1.22
N ILE A 156 -7.01 -11.36 1.91
CA ILE A 156 -8.37 -11.20 1.39
C ILE A 156 -8.68 -9.71 1.24
N VAL A 157 -9.10 -9.30 0.04
CA VAL A 157 -9.57 -7.94 -0.26
C VAL A 157 -10.99 -8.04 -0.78
N ARG A 158 -11.96 -7.45 -0.07
CA ARG A 158 -13.36 -7.55 -0.48
C ARG A 158 -14.17 -6.27 -0.23
N GLY A 159 -15.15 -6.02 -1.08
CA GLY A 159 -16.07 -4.88 -0.92
C GLY A 159 -15.38 -3.52 -0.96
N CYS A 160 -14.18 -3.43 -1.52
CA CYS A 160 -13.38 -2.21 -1.54
C CYS A 160 -13.60 -1.39 -2.82
N ILE A 161 -13.45 -0.08 -2.69
CA ILE A 161 -13.63 0.90 -3.77
C ILE A 161 -12.36 1.73 -3.94
N ALA A 162 -11.79 1.73 -5.15
CA ALA A 162 -10.71 2.64 -5.54
C ALA A 162 -11.27 3.80 -6.36
N ARG A 163 -11.07 5.05 -5.90
CA ARG A 163 -11.58 6.27 -6.58
C ARG A 163 -10.58 6.81 -7.58
N LYS A 164 -9.35 7.00 -7.18
CA LYS A 164 -8.21 7.39 -8.02
C LYS A 164 -6.99 6.61 -7.61
N GLY A 165 -5.96 6.65 -8.44
CA GLY A 165 -4.69 6.03 -8.14
C GLY A 165 -4.15 5.20 -9.31
N ALA A 166 -3.12 4.42 -9.04
CA ALA A 166 -2.52 3.56 -10.06
C ALA A 166 -3.27 2.23 -10.18
N GLY A 167 -3.02 1.26 -9.31
CA GLY A 167 -3.74 -0.01 -9.30
C GLY A 167 -4.75 -0.10 -8.16
N LEU A 168 -5.91 -0.78 -8.40
CA LEU A 168 -6.80 -1.12 -7.29
C LEU A 168 -6.11 -2.14 -6.39
N ILE A 169 -5.67 -3.28 -6.96
CA ILE A 169 -4.73 -4.20 -6.29
C ILE A 169 -3.42 -4.20 -7.09
N THR A 170 -2.33 -3.92 -6.43
CA THR A 170 -0.99 -3.98 -7.02
C THR A 170 -0.13 -4.98 -6.26
N CYS A 171 0.49 -5.92 -6.96
CA CYS A 171 1.53 -6.78 -6.42
C CYS A 171 2.91 -6.25 -6.84
N GLY A 172 3.70 -5.79 -5.89
CA GLY A 172 5.04 -5.25 -6.14
C GLY A 172 5.12 -3.71 -6.16
N SER A 173 6.27 -3.18 -6.59
CA SER A 173 7.45 -3.83 -7.18
C SER A 173 8.37 -4.54 -6.17
N GLU A 174 8.15 -4.41 -4.90
CA GLU A 174 8.91 -5.10 -3.85
C GLU A 174 8.34 -6.53 -3.72
N THR A 175 9.05 -7.54 -4.30
CA THR A 175 8.54 -8.91 -4.42
C THR A 175 9.51 -9.97 -3.88
N SER A 176 10.61 -9.55 -3.25
CA SER A 176 11.74 -10.44 -2.95
C SER A 176 11.38 -11.63 -2.05
N GLY A 177 10.45 -11.46 -1.11
CA GLY A 177 9.97 -12.52 -0.21
C GLY A 177 8.78 -13.32 -0.72
N CYS A 178 8.34 -13.09 -1.96
CA CYS A 178 7.17 -13.71 -2.61
C CYS A 178 5.81 -13.16 -2.16
N ILE A 179 4.84 -13.20 -3.09
CA ILE A 179 3.43 -12.85 -2.83
C ILE A 179 2.58 -14.03 -3.33
N ARG A 180 1.67 -14.53 -2.50
CA ARG A 180 0.84 -15.70 -2.83
C ARG A 180 -0.46 -15.76 -2.04
N ASN A 181 -1.42 -16.57 -2.50
CA ASN A 181 -2.71 -16.78 -1.85
C ASN A 181 -3.47 -15.47 -1.62
N VAL A 182 -3.70 -14.73 -2.69
CA VAL A 182 -4.43 -13.45 -2.65
C VAL A 182 -5.81 -13.66 -3.28
N LEU A 183 -6.86 -13.31 -2.56
CA LEU A 183 -8.24 -13.38 -3.02
C LEU A 183 -8.84 -11.97 -3.02
N GLY A 184 -9.26 -11.49 -4.21
CA GLY A 184 -9.98 -10.22 -4.37
C GLY A 184 -11.34 -10.44 -4.99
N TYR A 185 -12.42 -9.91 -4.38
CA TYR A 185 -13.78 -9.99 -4.93
C TYR A 185 -14.68 -8.84 -4.48
N ASN A 186 -15.75 -8.60 -5.23
CA ASN A 186 -16.67 -7.47 -5.01
C ASN A 186 -15.92 -6.13 -4.93
N LEU A 187 -15.03 -5.88 -5.88
CA LEU A 187 -14.18 -4.69 -5.94
C LEU A 187 -14.67 -3.74 -7.02
N GLN A 188 -14.52 -2.44 -6.79
CA GLN A 188 -14.90 -1.40 -7.73
C GLN A 188 -13.72 -0.43 -7.94
N ALA A 189 -13.49 -0.06 -9.20
CA ALA A 189 -12.44 0.89 -9.58
C ALA A 189 -13.01 1.95 -10.53
N TYR A 190 -12.84 3.23 -10.20
CA TYR A 190 -13.42 4.32 -10.98
C TYR A 190 -12.33 5.21 -11.56
N GLY A 191 -11.35 5.60 -11.15
CA GLY A 191 -10.35 6.54 -11.71
C GLY A 191 -8.92 6.02 -11.59
N THR A 192 -8.77 4.71 -11.54
CA THR A 192 -7.47 4.03 -11.46
C THR A 192 -6.92 3.73 -12.85
N SER A 193 -5.61 3.62 -12.97
CA SER A 193 -4.98 3.22 -14.23
C SER A 193 -5.13 1.73 -14.53
N SER A 194 -5.40 0.90 -13.52
CA SER A 194 -5.62 -0.55 -13.65
C SER A 194 -6.41 -1.12 -12.46
N THR A 195 -7.12 -2.22 -12.68
CA THR A 195 -7.78 -2.97 -11.60
C THR A 195 -6.81 -3.92 -10.90
N LEU A 196 -6.05 -4.69 -11.68
CA LEU A 196 -4.98 -5.54 -11.18
C LEU A 196 -3.66 -5.14 -11.85
N ARG A 197 -2.63 -4.98 -11.05
CA ARG A 197 -1.29 -4.61 -11.51
C ARG A 197 -0.24 -5.53 -10.90
N LEU A 198 0.51 -6.19 -11.75
CA LEU A 198 1.65 -7.00 -11.34
C LEU A 198 2.92 -6.31 -11.82
N LYS A 199 3.81 -5.98 -10.93
CA LYS A 199 5.07 -5.30 -11.25
C LYS A 199 6.23 -5.85 -10.43
N SER A 200 7.36 -6.05 -11.08
CA SER A 200 8.61 -6.46 -10.48
C SER A 200 9.78 -5.98 -11.34
N ALA A 201 10.99 -6.30 -10.95
CA ALA A 201 12.20 -6.05 -11.72
C ALA A 201 13.19 -7.19 -11.49
N MET A 202 14.14 -7.38 -12.41
CA MET A 202 15.10 -8.49 -12.34
C MET A 202 15.85 -8.58 -11.00
N ASN A 203 16.20 -7.44 -10.43
CA ASN A 203 16.92 -7.36 -9.16
C ASN A 203 16.02 -7.57 -7.92
N ARG A 204 14.71 -7.64 -8.08
CA ARG A 204 13.77 -7.90 -6.97
C ARG A 204 13.78 -9.36 -6.56
N GLY A 205 13.86 -10.27 -7.53
CA GLY A 205 13.67 -11.69 -7.26
C GLY A 205 12.26 -11.99 -6.76
N GLY A 206 12.13 -13.11 -6.04
CA GLY A 206 10.87 -13.56 -5.48
C GLY A 206 9.94 -14.21 -6.51
N CYS A 207 8.78 -14.66 -6.05
CA CYS A 207 7.76 -15.30 -6.86
C CYS A 207 6.39 -14.61 -6.65
N LEU A 208 5.69 -14.38 -7.74
CA LEU A 208 4.26 -14.05 -7.73
C LEU A 208 3.50 -15.31 -8.16
N LEU A 209 2.86 -15.97 -7.20
CA LEU A 209 2.02 -17.12 -7.49
C LEU A 209 0.56 -16.70 -7.44
N TYR A 210 -0.06 -16.67 -8.61
CA TYR A 210 -1.47 -16.33 -8.72
C TYR A 210 -2.18 -17.15 -9.78
N THR A 211 -3.48 -17.34 -9.60
CA THR A 211 -4.40 -17.85 -10.62
C THR A 211 -5.57 -16.88 -10.72
N SER A 212 -5.86 -16.41 -11.92
CA SER A 212 -7.03 -15.57 -12.17
C SER A 212 -7.66 -16.05 -13.48
N PRO A 213 -8.88 -16.58 -13.47
CA PRO A 213 -9.62 -16.80 -14.71
C PRO A 213 -9.87 -15.44 -15.34
N SER A 214 -9.28 -15.19 -16.51
CA SER A 214 -9.61 -14.00 -17.30
C SER A 214 -10.80 -14.30 -18.22
N PRO A 215 -11.58 -13.30 -18.62
CA PRO A 215 -12.63 -13.49 -19.63
C PRO A 215 -12.13 -14.13 -20.93
N ARG A 216 -10.86 -13.95 -21.28
CA ARG A 216 -10.23 -14.57 -22.45
C ARG A 216 -9.95 -16.06 -22.26
N ASP A 217 -9.76 -16.52 -21.04
CA ASP A 217 -9.51 -17.94 -20.76
C ASP A 217 -10.82 -18.76 -20.88
N THR A 218 -11.96 -18.14 -20.63
CA THR A 218 -13.27 -18.76 -20.82
C THR A 218 -13.70 -18.85 -22.29
N GLU A 219 -13.17 -17.96 -23.15
CA GLU A 219 -13.45 -18.03 -24.60
C GLU A 219 -12.63 -19.11 -25.32
N ARG A 220 -11.49 -19.54 -24.80
CA ARG A 220 -10.64 -20.59 -25.36
C ARG A 220 -11.10 -22.02 -25.05
N SER A 221 -12.02 -22.18 -24.13
CA SER A 221 -12.54 -23.47 -23.68
C SER A 221 -13.89 -23.84 -24.31
N ARG A 222 -14.29 -23.14 -25.40
CA ARG A 222 -15.48 -23.46 -26.21
C ARG A 222 -15.14 -23.96 -27.60
#